data_1023e408d081198ad0ce3476d9d67562
#
_entry.id   1023e408d081198ad0ce3476d9d67562
#
_cell.length_a   1.000
_cell.length_b   1.000
_cell.length_c   1.000
_cell.angle_alpha   90.00
_cell.angle_beta   90.00
_cell.angle_gamma   90.00
#
_symmetry.space_group_name_H-M   'P 1'
#
loop_
_entity.id
_entity.type
_entity.pdbx_description
1 polymer ?
#
loop_
_entity_poly.entity_id
_entity_poly.type
_entity_poly.pdbx_seq_one_letter_code
_entity_poly.pdbx_strand_id
1 'polypeptide(L)'
;NNSYKVIKNLKFSNKPGEIYSYKSATTAILGMVIERATGKSYARYLSEKVWQPLGMEKSALIGLDSDKHHVAKSYGGLTTNVRDLAKIGKLFLDNGSYNGTQIVDSSFVQRCLSTNNAGIKSKGRYSYSWYWGFTDDEYNNGQKYFESKDSLVDYYRLNPVKGELDVWKNDNGYYVVIHNGGYWGFGLYGQVLYINPEKNMIAVFLGADRF
;
A
#
# COMPACT_ATOMS: atom_id res chain seq x y z
N ASN A 1 2.77 -10.60 24.16
CA ASN A 1 3.16 -11.12 22.83
C ASN A 1 4.66 -10.93 22.63
N ASN A 2 5.27 -11.79 21.82
CA ASN A 2 6.67 -11.70 21.44
C ASN A 2 6.79 -11.90 19.92
N SER A 3 6.86 -10.79 19.18
CA SER A 3 6.89 -10.81 17.72
C SER A 3 8.11 -11.55 17.18
N TYR A 4 9.27 -11.45 17.83
CA TYR A 4 10.47 -12.21 17.45
C TYR A 4 10.25 -13.72 17.50
N LYS A 5 9.61 -14.21 18.59
CA LYS A 5 9.33 -15.64 18.75
C LYS A 5 8.34 -16.14 17.71
N VAL A 6 7.32 -15.36 17.41
CA VAL A 6 6.33 -15.68 16.35
C VAL A 6 7.01 -15.77 15.01
N ILE A 7 7.77 -14.74 14.62
CA ILE A 7 8.43 -14.66 13.32
C ILE A 7 9.49 -15.76 13.13
N LYS A 8 10.25 -16.08 14.17
CA LYS A 8 11.27 -17.15 14.12
C LYS A 8 10.67 -18.53 13.81
N ASN A 9 9.40 -18.74 14.17
CA ASN A 9 8.70 -20.01 13.97
C ASN A 9 7.91 -20.07 12.64
N LEU A 10 7.90 -18.98 11.86
CA LEU A 10 7.22 -18.99 10.56
C LEU A 10 7.98 -19.89 9.56
N LYS A 11 7.20 -20.63 8.78
CA LYS A 11 7.73 -21.44 7.69
C LYS A 11 7.33 -20.81 6.35
N PHE A 12 8.22 -20.90 5.38
CA PHE A 12 7.89 -20.53 4.01
C PHE A 12 6.97 -21.59 3.41
N SER A 13 5.85 -21.14 2.84
CA SER A 13 4.90 -22.01 2.12
C SER A 13 5.17 -22.06 0.61
N ASN A 14 5.89 -21.07 0.09
CA ASN A 14 6.19 -20.93 -1.34
C ASN A 14 7.60 -20.37 -1.49
N LYS A 15 8.18 -20.52 -2.66
CA LYS A 15 9.45 -19.86 -2.97
C LYS A 15 9.28 -18.34 -2.99
N PRO A 16 10.25 -17.58 -2.50
CA PRO A 16 10.20 -16.11 -2.57
C PRO A 16 10.06 -15.62 -4.02
N GLY A 17 9.16 -14.66 -4.23
CA GLY A 17 8.91 -14.05 -5.54
C GLY A 17 7.95 -14.83 -6.46
N GLU A 18 7.47 -16.01 -6.09
CA GLU A 18 6.55 -16.78 -6.95
C GLU A 18 5.07 -16.42 -6.74
N ILE A 19 4.68 -16.24 -5.49
CA ILE A 19 3.26 -16.02 -5.13
C ILE A 19 3.14 -14.80 -4.23
N TYR A 20 2.27 -13.88 -4.63
CA TYR A 20 1.84 -12.80 -3.76
C TYR A 20 0.87 -13.31 -2.69
N SER A 21 1.14 -12.93 -1.45
CA SER A 21 0.21 -13.12 -0.33
C SER A 21 0.37 -11.95 0.65
N TYR A 22 -0.70 -11.20 0.87
CA TYR A 22 -0.68 -10.12 1.87
C TYR A 22 -0.45 -10.70 3.27
N LYS A 23 0.64 -10.30 3.90
CA LYS A 23 1.00 -10.79 5.25
C LYS A 23 1.65 -9.68 6.06
N SER A 24 1.02 -9.25 7.13
CA SER A 24 1.57 -8.30 8.10
C SER A 24 2.93 -8.75 8.67
N ALA A 25 3.13 -10.06 8.79
CA ALA A 25 4.41 -10.63 9.25
C ALA A 25 5.60 -10.24 8.35
N THR A 26 5.41 -10.15 7.04
CA THR A 26 6.46 -9.72 6.10
C THR A 26 6.88 -8.28 6.39
N THR A 27 5.92 -7.38 6.59
CA THR A 27 6.20 -5.98 6.91
C THR A 27 6.80 -5.83 8.31
N ALA A 28 6.40 -6.67 9.27
CA ALA A 28 7.05 -6.73 10.58
C ALA A 28 8.53 -7.12 10.48
N ILE A 29 8.85 -8.10 9.63
CA ILE A 29 10.25 -8.50 9.36
C ILE A 29 11.05 -7.35 8.76
N LEU A 30 10.48 -6.59 7.81
CA LEU A 30 11.16 -5.41 7.24
C LEU A 30 11.48 -4.36 8.32
N GLY A 31 10.57 -4.10 9.26
CA GLY A 31 10.85 -3.23 10.40
C GLY A 31 12.03 -3.72 11.25
N MET A 32 12.09 -5.01 11.55
CA MET A 32 13.20 -5.62 12.28
C MET A 32 14.53 -5.57 11.51
N VAL A 33 14.48 -5.71 10.17
CA VAL A 33 15.66 -5.57 9.30
C VAL A 33 16.19 -4.15 9.36
N ILE A 34 15.33 -3.14 9.32
CA ILE A 34 15.70 -1.73 9.44
C ILE A 34 16.42 -1.49 10.78
N GLU A 35 15.86 -1.96 11.90
CA GLU A 35 16.49 -1.80 13.22
C GLU A 35 17.87 -2.46 13.28
N ARG A 36 18.01 -3.67 12.77
CA ARG A 36 19.30 -4.37 12.72
C ARG A 36 20.33 -3.70 11.83
N ALA A 37 19.93 -3.28 10.65
CA ALA A 37 20.83 -2.67 9.67
C ALA A 37 21.32 -1.27 10.12
N THR A 38 20.50 -0.55 10.86
CA THR A 38 20.78 0.84 11.24
C THR A 38 21.25 1.01 12.68
N GLY A 39 21.07 0.00 13.54
CA GLY A 39 21.31 0.10 14.99
C GLY A 39 20.37 1.06 15.71
N LYS A 40 19.27 1.50 15.06
CA LYS A 40 18.30 2.46 15.60
C LYS A 40 16.95 1.78 15.76
N SER A 41 16.15 2.23 16.74
CA SER A 41 14.75 1.79 16.79
C SER A 41 14.01 2.25 15.52
N TYR A 42 13.01 1.48 15.12
CA TYR A 42 12.18 1.80 13.95
C TYR A 42 11.58 3.21 14.04
N ALA A 43 11.06 3.58 15.21
CA ALA A 43 10.49 4.91 15.44
C ALA A 43 11.52 6.04 15.26
N ARG A 44 12.75 5.85 15.80
CA ARG A 44 13.83 6.83 15.64
C ARG A 44 14.24 6.95 14.17
N TYR A 45 14.42 5.85 13.48
CA TYR A 45 14.80 5.86 12.07
C TYR A 45 13.72 6.53 11.20
N LEU A 46 12.43 6.21 11.42
CA LEU A 46 11.32 6.86 10.75
C LEU A 46 11.30 8.37 11.03
N SER A 47 11.54 8.76 12.28
CA SER A 47 11.61 10.19 12.65
C SER A 47 12.71 10.92 11.88
N GLU A 48 13.93 10.38 11.87
CA GLU A 48 15.09 11.02 11.24
C GLU A 48 15.00 11.05 9.70
N LYS A 49 14.44 10.01 9.09
CA LYS A 49 14.43 9.82 7.63
C LYS A 49 13.18 10.30 6.92
N VAL A 50 12.08 10.41 7.66
CA VAL A 50 10.78 10.75 7.05
C VAL A 50 10.12 11.91 7.81
N TRP A 51 9.90 11.77 9.13
CA TRP A 51 9.08 12.70 9.88
C TRP A 51 9.65 14.12 9.92
N GLN A 52 10.91 14.24 10.29
CA GLN A 52 11.62 15.54 10.36
C GLN A 52 11.85 16.15 8.97
N PRO A 53 12.38 15.40 7.96
CA PRO A 53 12.56 15.95 6.61
C PRO A 53 11.29 16.43 5.94
N LEU A 54 10.13 15.80 6.22
CA LEU A 54 8.84 16.24 5.72
C LEU A 54 8.21 17.39 6.52
N GLY A 55 8.88 17.84 7.59
CA GLY A 55 8.34 18.92 8.45
C GLY A 55 6.97 18.58 9.02
N MET A 56 6.80 17.36 9.56
CA MET A 56 5.53 16.92 10.15
C MET A 56 5.12 17.86 11.30
N GLU A 57 3.85 18.18 11.37
CA GLU A 57 3.33 19.18 12.31
C GLU A 57 3.17 18.63 13.73
N LYS A 58 2.93 17.33 13.82
CA LYS A 58 2.69 16.65 15.10
C LYS A 58 3.55 15.41 15.25
N SER A 59 3.84 15.07 16.50
CA SER A 59 4.40 13.76 16.80
C SER A 59 3.42 12.66 16.44
N ALA A 60 3.94 11.54 15.89
CA ALA A 60 3.15 10.34 15.68
C ALA A 60 3.46 9.30 16.77
N LEU A 61 2.54 8.37 16.97
CA LEU A 61 2.72 7.23 17.85
C LEU A 61 2.83 5.94 17.02
N ILE A 62 3.70 5.05 17.43
CA ILE A 62 3.81 3.71 16.85
C ILE A 62 3.51 2.69 17.94
N GLY A 63 2.51 1.84 17.70
CA GLY A 63 2.17 0.75 18.61
C GLY A 63 3.31 -0.24 18.75
N LEU A 64 3.51 -0.77 19.96
CA LEU A 64 4.48 -1.82 20.27
C LEU A 64 3.79 -3.17 20.43
N ASP A 65 4.52 -4.26 20.25
CA ASP A 65 3.99 -5.62 20.46
C ASP A 65 3.71 -5.91 21.92
N SER A 66 4.55 -5.40 22.83
CA SER A 66 4.41 -5.53 24.28
C SER A 66 5.35 -4.56 25.02
N ASP A 67 5.02 -4.27 26.27
CA ASP A 67 5.89 -3.48 27.17
C ASP A 67 7.22 -4.17 27.49
N LYS A 68 7.30 -5.48 27.30
CA LYS A 68 8.51 -6.26 27.58
C LYS A 68 9.48 -6.27 26.42
N HIS A 69 9.00 -6.32 25.18
CA HIS A 69 9.85 -6.56 24.02
C HIS A 69 10.03 -5.34 23.12
N HIS A 70 9.14 -4.35 23.24
CA HIS A 70 9.19 -3.06 22.55
C HIS A 70 9.38 -3.14 21.04
N VAL A 71 8.91 -4.23 20.39
CA VAL A 71 9.00 -4.37 18.93
C VAL A 71 7.94 -3.49 18.27
N ALA A 72 8.35 -2.56 17.44
CA ALA A 72 7.45 -1.67 16.72
C ALA A 72 6.56 -2.44 15.73
N LYS A 73 5.27 -2.13 15.73
CA LYS A 73 4.30 -2.68 14.76
C LYS A 73 4.43 -1.97 13.43
N SER A 74 5.52 -2.20 12.70
CA SER A 74 5.81 -1.58 11.39
C SER A 74 4.78 -1.92 10.30
N TYR A 75 3.94 -2.90 10.54
CA TYR A 75 2.86 -3.34 9.64
C TYR A 75 1.51 -2.63 9.86
N GLY A 76 1.43 -1.73 10.82
CA GLY A 76 0.24 -0.98 11.20
C GLY A 76 0.35 -0.46 12.63
N GLY A 77 -0.51 0.46 13.02
CA GLY A 77 -0.47 1.07 14.36
C GLY A 77 0.32 2.36 14.44
N LEU A 78 0.58 2.99 13.29
CA LEU A 78 0.98 4.40 13.23
C LEU A 78 -0.27 5.26 13.46
N THR A 79 -0.23 6.08 14.51
CA THR A 79 -1.25 7.09 14.79
C THR A 79 -0.72 8.46 14.42
N THR A 80 -1.39 9.14 13.51
CA THR A 80 -1.01 10.46 13.00
C THR A 80 -2.26 11.27 12.65
N ASN A 81 -2.09 12.46 12.11
CA ASN A 81 -3.17 13.30 11.61
C ASN A 81 -3.22 13.36 10.09
N VAL A 82 -4.33 13.85 9.54
CA VAL A 82 -4.61 13.92 8.09
C VAL A 82 -3.55 14.73 7.33
N ARG A 83 -3.11 15.87 7.90
CA ARG A 83 -2.15 16.75 7.23
C ARG A 83 -0.78 16.13 7.11
N ASP A 84 -0.31 15.48 8.17
CA ASP A 84 0.97 14.81 8.16
C ASP A 84 0.95 13.60 7.23
N LEU A 85 -0.17 12.85 7.21
CA LEU A 85 -0.32 11.75 6.26
C LEU A 85 -0.37 12.24 4.80
N ALA A 86 -0.96 13.40 4.55
CA ALA A 86 -0.96 14.02 3.21
C ALA A 86 0.46 14.40 2.74
N LYS A 87 1.39 14.75 3.64
CA LYS A 87 2.80 14.99 3.28
C LYS A 87 3.50 13.73 2.78
N ILE A 88 3.13 12.55 3.30
CA ILE A 88 3.57 11.27 2.71
C ILE A 88 3.04 11.13 1.28
N GLY A 89 1.77 11.43 1.06
CA GLY A 89 1.21 11.46 -0.29
C GLY A 89 1.94 12.43 -1.21
N LYS A 90 2.25 13.62 -0.73
CA LYS A 90 3.00 14.63 -1.48
C LYS A 90 4.40 14.17 -1.85
N LEU A 91 5.09 13.49 -0.94
CA LEU A 91 6.40 12.90 -1.21
C LEU A 91 6.35 11.92 -2.40
N PHE A 92 5.34 11.06 -2.46
CA PHE A 92 5.16 10.14 -3.59
C PHE A 92 4.74 10.87 -4.87
N LEU A 93 3.85 11.85 -4.75
CA LEU A 93 3.39 12.67 -5.89
C LEU A 93 4.55 13.43 -6.55
N ASP A 94 5.50 13.92 -5.76
CA ASP A 94 6.67 14.66 -6.20
C ASP A 94 7.92 13.76 -6.42
N ASN A 95 7.70 12.49 -6.72
CA ASN A 95 8.77 11.55 -7.04
C ASN A 95 9.86 11.44 -5.96
N GLY A 96 9.47 11.47 -4.70
CA GLY A 96 10.37 11.34 -3.55
C GLY A 96 11.02 12.65 -3.10
N SER A 97 10.65 13.78 -3.69
CA SER A 97 11.11 15.11 -3.31
C SER A 97 10.08 15.81 -2.42
N TYR A 98 10.55 16.64 -1.50
CA TYR A 98 9.70 17.50 -0.70
C TYR A 98 10.40 18.84 -0.44
N ASN A 99 9.73 19.96 -0.74
CA ASN A 99 10.29 21.30 -0.64
C ASN A 99 11.68 21.46 -1.30
N GLY A 100 11.86 20.85 -2.48
CA GLY A 100 13.11 20.91 -3.23
C GLY A 100 14.21 19.95 -2.75
N THR A 101 13.97 19.18 -1.69
CA THR A 101 14.94 18.20 -1.18
C THR A 101 14.52 16.77 -1.55
N GLN A 102 15.42 16.00 -2.15
CA GLN A 102 15.18 14.58 -2.43
C GLN A 102 15.32 13.78 -1.13
N ILE A 103 14.22 13.20 -0.66
CA ILE A 103 14.13 12.41 0.59
C ILE A 103 14.15 10.92 0.30
N VAL A 104 13.46 10.50 -0.75
CA VAL A 104 13.43 9.11 -1.22
C VAL A 104 13.88 9.09 -2.68
N ASP A 105 14.69 8.10 -3.04
CA ASP A 105 15.17 7.94 -4.41
C ASP A 105 13.98 7.86 -5.40
N SER A 106 14.04 8.67 -6.46
CA SER A 106 12.95 8.77 -7.44
C SER A 106 12.69 7.45 -8.17
N SER A 107 13.75 6.68 -8.44
CA SER A 107 13.61 5.37 -9.09
C SER A 107 12.89 4.36 -8.19
N PHE A 108 13.05 4.49 -6.87
CA PHE A 108 12.30 3.68 -5.90
C PHE A 108 10.82 4.07 -5.90
N VAL A 109 10.50 5.37 -5.88
CA VAL A 109 9.12 5.84 -5.93
C VAL A 109 8.43 5.37 -7.23
N GLN A 110 9.10 5.50 -8.37
CA GLN A 110 8.60 5.00 -9.65
C GLN A 110 8.34 3.50 -9.62
N ARG A 111 9.23 2.70 -9.01
CA ARG A 111 8.98 1.26 -8.83
C ARG A 111 7.77 1.00 -7.92
N CYS A 112 7.59 1.77 -6.85
CA CYS A 112 6.43 1.64 -5.96
C CYS A 112 5.11 1.90 -6.68
N LEU A 113 5.09 2.89 -7.58
CA LEU A 113 3.92 3.32 -8.33
C LEU A 113 3.82 2.67 -9.72
N SER A 114 4.64 1.67 -10.01
CA SER A 114 4.57 0.92 -11.28
C SER A 114 3.63 -0.28 -11.13
N THR A 115 2.74 -0.44 -12.10
CA THR A 115 1.90 -1.64 -12.23
C THR A 115 2.68 -2.82 -12.83
N ASN A 116 3.82 -2.54 -13.48
CA ASN A 116 4.69 -3.52 -14.15
C ASN A 116 5.75 -4.08 -13.18
N ASN A 117 5.35 -4.79 -12.15
CA ASN A 117 6.30 -5.63 -11.39
C ASN A 117 6.54 -6.94 -12.15
N ALA A 118 7.35 -6.83 -13.20
CA ALA A 118 7.74 -7.94 -14.03
C ALA A 118 8.32 -9.08 -13.16
N GLY A 119 7.69 -10.25 -13.22
CA GLY A 119 8.17 -11.49 -12.62
C GLY A 119 7.37 -12.02 -11.44
N ILE A 120 6.57 -11.22 -10.76
CA ILE A 120 5.67 -11.75 -9.74
C ILE A 120 4.34 -12.06 -10.41
N LYS A 121 3.97 -13.32 -10.49
CA LYS A 121 2.61 -13.76 -10.87
C LYS A 121 1.63 -13.38 -9.75
N SER A 122 1.58 -12.11 -9.40
CA SER A 122 0.67 -11.66 -8.37
C SER A 122 -0.70 -11.43 -9.03
N LYS A 123 -1.66 -12.18 -8.57
CA LYS A 123 -3.08 -11.94 -8.85
C LYS A 123 -3.62 -10.78 -8.00
N GLY A 124 -2.79 -9.83 -7.61
CA GLY A 124 -3.16 -8.78 -6.66
C GLY A 124 -2.85 -7.37 -7.15
N ARG A 125 -3.77 -6.45 -6.92
CA ARG A 125 -3.65 -5.00 -7.13
C ARG A 125 -2.74 -4.34 -6.09
N TYR A 126 -1.73 -5.03 -5.57
CA TYR A 126 -0.92 -4.57 -4.46
C TYR A 126 0.55 -4.83 -4.71
N SER A 127 1.34 -3.78 -4.65
CA SER A 127 2.79 -3.85 -4.81
C SER A 127 3.46 -2.76 -3.98
N TYR A 128 4.60 -3.06 -3.39
CA TYR A 128 5.38 -2.13 -2.57
C TYR A 128 4.53 -1.33 -1.55
N SER A 129 3.53 -1.98 -0.93
CA SER A 129 2.58 -1.39 0.03
C SER A 129 1.53 -0.44 -0.58
N TRP A 130 1.38 -0.40 -1.90
CA TRP A 130 0.33 0.36 -2.57
C TRP A 130 -0.64 -0.54 -3.33
N TYR A 131 -1.92 -0.23 -3.23
CA TYR A 131 -2.95 -0.74 -4.13
C TYR A 131 -3.02 0.16 -5.36
N TRP A 132 -3.29 -0.43 -6.53
CA TRP A 132 -3.51 0.27 -7.78
C TRP A 132 -4.76 -0.25 -8.50
N GLY A 133 -5.49 0.65 -9.14
CA GLY A 133 -6.75 0.35 -9.78
C GLY A 133 -7.91 0.09 -8.82
N PHE A 134 -9.09 -0.05 -9.37
CA PHE A 134 -10.33 -0.38 -8.68
C PHE A 134 -10.95 -1.60 -9.29
N THR A 135 -11.68 -2.39 -8.49
CA THR A 135 -12.68 -3.31 -9.03
C THR A 135 -13.93 -2.53 -9.41
N ASP A 136 -14.75 -3.10 -10.27
CA ASP A 136 -16.04 -2.52 -10.65
C ASP A 136 -16.97 -2.30 -9.44
N ASP A 137 -16.82 -3.12 -8.41
CA ASP A 137 -17.52 -3.03 -7.12
C ASP A 137 -17.24 -1.72 -6.38
N GLU A 138 -15.96 -1.32 -6.37
CA GLU A 138 -15.51 -0.08 -5.73
C GLU A 138 -15.97 1.18 -6.49
N TYR A 139 -16.40 1.03 -7.75
CA TYR A 139 -16.80 2.14 -8.62
C TYR A 139 -18.30 2.26 -8.83
N ASN A 140 -19.04 1.14 -8.83
CA ASN A 140 -20.46 1.07 -9.26
C ASN A 140 -21.42 0.33 -8.32
N ASN A 141 -21.07 0.13 -7.05
CA ASN A 141 -21.90 -0.58 -6.06
C ASN A 141 -22.22 -2.05 -6.42
N GLY A 142 -21.27 -2.80 -6.94
CA GLY A 142 -21.44 -4.24 -7.14
C GLY A 142 -20.44 -4.84 -8.14
N GLN A 143 -19.56 -5.73 -7.67
CA GLN A 143 -18.62 -6.45 -8.54
C GLN A 143 -19.37 -7.26 -9.57
N LYS A 144 -19.17 -6.96 -10.85
CA LYS A 144 -19.69 -7.75 -11.95
C LYS A 144 -18.75 -8.88 -12.31
N TYR A 145 -19.32 -10.08 -12.39
CA TYR A 145 -18.62 -11.27 -12.87
C TYR A 145 -19.26 -11.75 -14.17
N PHE A 146 -18.41 -12.21 -15.06
CA PHE A 146 -18.80 -12.70 -16.39
C PHE A 146 -18.31 -14.14 -16.55
N GLU A 147 -19.13 -14.97 -17.20
CA GLU A 147 -18.82 -16.37 -17.43
C GLU A 147 -17.65 -16.56 -18.41
N SER A 148 -17.49 -15.62 -19.36
CA SER A 148 -16.42 -15.64 -20.36
C SER A 148 -15.74 -14.28 -20.49
N LYS A 149 -14.51 -14.27 -21.02
CA LYS A 149 -13.77 -13.06 -21.35
C LYS A 149 -14.49 -12.25 -22.44
N ASP A 150 -15.12 -12.94 -23.40
CA ASP A 150 -15.80 -12.30 -24.53
C ASP A 150 -17.04 -11.54 -24.05
N SER A 151 -17.86 -12.14 -23.18
CA SER A 151 -19.03 -11.46 -22.60
C SER A 151 -18.61 -10.23 -21.76
N LEU A 152 -17.47 -10.29 -21.07
CA LEU A 152 -16.91 -9.15 -20.37
C LEU A 152 -16.49 -8.04 -21.33
N VAL A 153 -15.74 -8.37 -22.39
CA VAL A 153 -15.30 -7.40 -23.40
C VAL A 153 -16.47 -6.73 -24.09
N ASP A 154 -17.50 -7.51 -24.47
CA ASP A 154 -18.72 -7.00 -25.08
C ASP A 154 -19.47 -6.04 -24.15
N TYR A 155 -19.57 -6.37 -22.86
CA TYR A 155 -20.19 -5.50 -21.88
C TYR A 155 -19.47 -4.14 -21.77
N TYR A 156 -18.13 -4.12 -21.60
CA TYR A 156 -17.39 -2.86 -21.44
C TYR A 156 -17.23 -2.08 -22.74
N ARG A 157 -17.40 -2.70 -23.90
CA ARG A 157 -17.52 -1.99 -25.18
C ARG A 157 -18.81 -1.17 -25.24
N LEU A 158 -19.92 -1.69 -24.70
CA LEU A 158 -21.22 -1.00 -24.64
C LEU A 158 -21.35 -0.06 -23.43
N ASN A 159 -20.58 -0.30 -22.38
CA ASN A 159 -20.58 0.45 -21.13
C ASN A 159 -19.15 0.94 -20.82
N PRO A 160 -18.63 1.90 -21.59
CA PRO A 160 -17.24 2.33 -21.43
C PRO A 160 -17.04 3.00 -20.08
N VAL A 161 -15.92 2.64 -19.43
CA VAL A 161 -15.45 3.26 -18.19
C VAL A 161 -14.21 4.10 -18.48
N LYS A 162 -13.97 5.09 -17.65
CA LYS A 162 -12.79 5.93 -17.78
C LYS A 162 -11.61 5.29 -17.06
N GLY A 163 -10.65 4.80 -17.82
CA GLY A 163 -9.42 4.16 -17.33
C GLY A 163 -9.00 2.97 -18.19
N GLU A 164 -7.83 2.45 -17.91
CA GLU A 164 -7.32 1.23 -18.52
C GLU A 164 -7.96 0.01 -17.83
N LEU A 165 -8.36 -0.98 -18.60
CA LEU A 165 -9.02 -2.18 -18.10
C LEU A 165 -8.08 -3.37 -18.11
N ASP A 166 -7.85 -3.96 -16.95
CA ASP A 166 -7.24 -5.28 -16.80
C ASP A 166 -8.29 -6.34 -16.54
N VAL A 167 -8.27 -7.40 -17.36
CA VAL A 167 -9.19 -8.54 -17.21
C VAL A 167 -8.59 -9.59 -16.29
N TRP A 168 -9.31 -9.88 -15.24
CA TRP A 168 -8.95 -10.84 -14.20
C TRP A 168 -9.95 -11.99 -14.11
N LYS A 169 -9.55 -13.11 -13.50
CA LYS A 169 -10.42 -14.27 -13.26
C LYS A 169 -10.22 -14.81 -11.85
N ASN A 170 -11.33 -15.13 -11.18
CA ASN A 170 -11.38 -15.90 -9.93
C ASN A 170 -12.43 -17.00 -10.01
N ASP A 171 -12.81 -17.61 -8.88
CA ASP A 171 -13.79 -18.69 -8.82
C ASP A 171 -15.20 -18.23 -9.20
N ASN A 172 -15.51 -16.93 -9.11
CA ASN A 172 -16.82 -16.36 -9.49
C ASN A 172 -16.89 -15.99 -10.98
N GLY A 173 -15.77 -16.01 -11.72
CA GLY A 173 -15.73 -15.69 -13.14
C GLY A 173 -14.70 -14.61 -13.50
N TYR A 174 -14.91 -14.01 -14.67
CA TYR A 174 -14.08 -12.90 -15.16
C TYR A 174 -14.60 -11.56 -14.61
N TYR A 175 -13.68 -10.68 -14.26
CA TYR A 175 -13.98 -9.32 -13.81
C TYR A 175 -12.89 -8.35 -14.27
N VAL A 176 -13.15 -7.05 -14.17
CA VAL A 176 -12.16 -6.04 -14.50
C VAL A 176 -11.60 -5.36 -13.28
N VAL A 177 -10.36 -4.91 -13.42
CA VAL A 177 -9.72 -3.90 -12.58
C VAL A 177 -9.52 -2.66 -13.43
N ILE A 178 -10.03 -1.54 -12.97
CA ILE A 178 -10.00 -0.26 -13.68
C ILE A 178 -8.84 0.56 -13.13
N HIS A 179 -7.89 0.92 -14.00
CA HIS A 179 -6.77 1.78 -13.66
C HIS A 179 -7.10 3.22 -14.04
N ASN A 180 -7.07 4.11 -13.07
CA ASN A 180 -7.32 5.54 -13.28
C ASN A 180 -6.13 6.42 -12.91
N GLY A 181 -4.92 5.85 -12.92
CA GLY A 181 -3.69 6.53 -12.53
C GLY A 181 -3.55 6.75 -11.03
N GLY A 182 -4.43 6.18 -10.20
CA GLY A 182 -4.43 6.34 -8.75
C GLY A 182 -3.83 5.17 -7.99
N TYR A 183 -3.23 5.49 -6.85
CA TYR A 183 -2.61 4.54 -5.91
C TYR A 183 -3.20 4.73 -4.52
N TRP A 184 -3.41 3.65 -3.80
CA TRP A 184 -4.12 3.66 -2.52
C TRP A 184 -3.31 2.99 -1.42
N GLY A 185 -3.25 3.61 -0.25
CA GLY A 185 -2.94 2.96 1.01
C GLY A 185 -4.23 2.78 1.81
N PHE A 186 -4.61 1.53 2.10
CA PHE A 186 -5.79 1.21 2.90
C PHE A 186 -5.38 0.68 4.26
N GLY A 187 -5.95 1.24 5.31
CA GLY A 187 -5.79 0.78 6.68
C GLY A 187 -7.12 0.32 7.30
N LEU A 188 -7.02 -0.41 8.39
CA LEU A 188 -8.19 -0.82 9.16
C LEU A 188 -9.02 0.39 9.60
N TYR A 189 -10.32 0.21 9.69
CA TYR A 189 -11.30 1.22 10.12
C TYR A 189 -11.40 2.43 9.17
N GLY A 190 -11.19 2.22 7.87
CA GLY A 190 -11.40 3.27 6.87
C GLY A 190 -10.26 4.30 6.80
N GLN A 191 -9.03 3.92 7.11
CA GLN A 191 -7.88 4.77 6.87
C GLN A 191 -7.53 4.74 5.39
N VAL A 192 -7.47 5.88 4.72
CA VAL A 192 -7.16 5.97 3.30
C VAL A 192 -6.13 7.06 3.04
N LEU A 193 -5.11 6.71 2.27
CA LEU A 193 -4.25 7.65 1.57
C LEU A 193 -4.34 7.37 0.07
N TYR A 194 -4.87 8.30 -0.68
CA TYR A 194 -4.97 8.22 -2.14
C TYR A 194 -4.03 9.21 -2.81
N ILE A 195 -3.37 8.78 -3.86
CA ILE A 195 -2.47 9.59 -4.67
C ILE A 195 -2.82 9.36 -6.15
N ASN A 196 -2.98 10.42 -6.90
CA ASN A 196 -3.15 10.35 -8.34
C ASN A 196 -2.17 11.31 -9.03
N PRO A 197 -1.05 10.82 -9.55
CA PRO A 197 -0.05 11.64 -10.23
C PRO A 197 -0.59 12.34 -11.49
N GLU A 198 -1.43 11.68 -12.27
CA GLU A 198 -2.01 12.24 -13.49
C GLU A 198 -2.91 13.44 -13.20
N LYS A 199 -3.63 13.41 -12.09
CA LYS A 199 -4.54 14.48 -11.67
C LYS A 199 -3.88 15.47 -10.70
N ASN A 200 -2.61 15.25 -10.34
CA ASN A 200 -1.91 16.01 -9.30
C ASN A 200 -2.74 16.11 -8.00
N MET A 201 -3.25 14.97 -7.53
CA MET A 201 -4.24 14.92 -6.46
C MET A 201 -3.80 13.97 -5.33
N ILE A 202 -4.06 14.42 -4.11
CA ILE A 202 -3.94 13.61 -2.89
C ILE A 202 -5.25 13.72 -2.14
N ALA A 203 -5.76 12.59 -1.65
CA ALA A 203 -6.86 12.58 -0.69
C ALA A 203 -6.49 11.72 0.52
N VAL A 204 -6.84 12.20 1.70
CA VAL A 204 -6.61 11.50 2.96
C VAL A 204 -7.91 11.44 3.73
N PHE A 205 -8.24 10.26 4.20
CA PHE A 205 -9.36 10.01 5.07
C PHE A 205 -8.90 9.17 6.27
N LEU A 206 -9.22 9.63 7.47
CA LEU A 206 -9.00 8.88 8.71
C LEU A 206 -10.36 8.60 9.34
N GLY A 207 -10.83 7.38 9.16
CA GLY A 207 -12.10 6.90 9.66
C GLY A 207 -11.99 6.19 11.00
N ALA A 208 -13.12 5.96 11.65
CA ALA A 208 -13.26 5.16 12.86
C ALA A 208 -14.15 3.92 12.66
N ASP A 209 -14.85 3.83 11.54
CA ASP A 209 -15.79 2.77 11.24
C ASP A 209 -15.18 1.68 10.36
N ARG A 210 -15.70 0.47 10.50
CA ARG A 210 -15.45 -0.63 9.56
C ARG A 210 -16.36 -0.45 8.35
N PHE A 211 -15.78 -0.46 7.16
CA PHE A 211 -16.53 -0.66 5.93
C PHE A 211 -16.97 -2.12 5.85
#